data_2d77c761d9e5f00e912619b034f674d0
#
_entry.id   2d77c761d9e5f00e912619b034f674d0
#
_cell.length_a   1.000
_cell.length_b   1.000
_cell.length_c   1.000
_cell.angle_alpha   90.00
_cell.angle_beta   90.00
_cell.angle_gamma   90.00
#
_symmetry.space_group_name_H-M   'P 1'
#
loop_
_entity.id
_entity.type
_entity.pdbx_description
1 polymer ?
#
loop_
_entity_poly.entity_id
_entity_poly.type
_entity_poly.pdbx_seq_one_letter_code
_entity_poly.pdbx_strand_id
1 'polypeptide(L)'
;MDTLNIFKSLSNEARLKILYWLKNPREHFDPQRQGDVDMDTVGVCVSQVTEKLDMNQSTVSQYLSILQRAGLIHATRIGKWTYYRRNEEEIKRIGSFMYKEL
;
A
#
# COMPACT_ATOMS: atom_id res chain seq x y z
N MET A 1 1.07 9.47 16.27
CA MET A 1 1.73 8.90 15.10
C MET A 1 2.95 9.71 14.71
N ASP A 2 4.04 9.06 14.39
CA ASP A 2 5.29 9.72 14.03
C ASP A 2 5.25 10.24 12.59
N THR A 3 5.01 11.54 12.45
CA THR A 3 4.92 12.21 11.15
C THR A 3 6.21 12.09 10.34
N LEU A 4 7.36 12.21 11.00
CA LEU A 4 8.65 12.08 10.31
C LEU A 4 8.80 10.68 9.69
N ASN A 5 8.37 9.66 10.40
CA ASN A 5 8.44 8.28 9.91
C ASN A 5 7.57 8.08 8.66
N ILE A 6 6.43 8.75 8.61
CA ILE A 6 5.58 8.75 7.41
C ILE A 6 6.34 9.32 6.22
N PHE A 7 6.95 10.49 6.39
CA PHE A 7 7.70 11.11 5.30
C PHE A 7 8.91 10.27 4.87
N LYS A 8 9.59 9.64 5.82
CA LYS A 8 10.69 8.72 5.50
C LYS A 8 10.20 7.53 4.68
N SER A 9 9.03 6.99 5.03
CA SER A 9 8.46 5.85 4.31
C SER A 9 8.11 6.20 2.86
N LEU A 10 7.86 7.47 2.57
CA LEU A 10 7.52 7.96 1.23
C LEU A 10 8.75 8.34 0.40
N SER A 11 9.93 8.37 0.99
CA SER A 11 11.16 8.79 0.31
C SER A 11 11.76 7.64 -0.50
N ASN A 12 10.96 7.05 -1.38
CA ASN A 12 11.38 5.94 -2.24
C ASN A 12 10.38 5.83 -3.39
N GLU A 13 10.90 5.78 -4.62
CA GLU A 13 10.06 5.75 -5.81
C GLU A 13 9.09 4.58 -5.84
N ALA A 14 9.57 3.38 -5.49
CA ALA A 14 8.71 2.18 -5.52
C ALA A 14 7.59 2.28 -4.48
N ARG A 15 7.89 2.77 -3.28
CA ARG A 15 6.87 2.92 -2.24
C ARG A 15 5.82 3.97 -2.61
N LEU A 16 6.23 5.08 -3.24
CA LEU A 16 5.28 6.05 -3.74
C LEU A 16 4.38 5.45 -4.82
N LYS A 17 4.96 4.68 -5.73
CA LYS A 17 4.20 3.99 -6.79
C LYS A 17 3.17 3.04 -6.21
N ILE A 18 3.54 2.27 -5.19
CA ILE A 18 2.61 1.36 -4.53
C ILE A 18 1.38 2.12 -4.02
N LEU A 19 1.59 3.22 -3.30
CA LEU A 19 0.47 4.02 -2.79
C LEU A 19 -0.38 4.58 -3.92
N TYR A 20 0.25 5.09 -4.97
CA TYR A 20 -0.45 5.62 -6.13
C TYR A 20 -1.36 4.57 -6.76
N TRP A 21 -0.83 3.35 -6.94
CA TRP A 21 -1.61 2.26 -7.53
C TRP A 21 -2.73 1.78 -6.62
N LEU A 22 -2.50 1.75 -5.31
CA LEU A 22 -3.51 1.27 -4.36
C LEU A 22 -4.65 2.27 -4.15
N LYS A 23 -4.52 3.51 -4.61
CA LYS A 23 -5.60 4.49 -4.54
C LYS A 23 -6.78 4.07 -5.39
N ASN A 24 -6.51 3.62 -6.62
CA ASN A 24 -7.54 3.13 -7.55
C ASN A 24 -7.06 1.79 -8.10
N PRO A 25 -7.14 0.71 -7.30
CA PRO A 25 -6.49 -0.53 -7.68
C PRO A 25 -7.03 -1.16 -8.95
N ARG A 26 -8.31 -0.95 -9.27
CA ARG A 26 -8.91 -1.52 -10.50
C ARG A 26 -8.34 -0.92 -11.78
N GLU A 27 -7.77 0.27 -11.71
CA GLU A 27 -7.11 0.91 -12.85
C GLU A 27 -5.71 0.37 -13.10
N HIS A 28 -5.12 -0.28 -12.11
CA HIS A 28 -3.71 -0.66 -12.16
C HIS A 28 -3.46 -2.17 -12.07
N PHE A 29 -4.43 -2.92 -11.59
CA PHE A 29 -4.28 -4.37 -11.39
C PHE A 29 -5.43 -5.13 -12.01
N ASP A 30 -5.10 -6.29 -12.58
CA ASP A 30 -6.11 -7.22 -13.08
C ASP A 30 -6.91 -7.83 -11.93
N PRO A 31 -8.12 -8.35 -12.20
CA PRO A 31 -8.90 -9.06 -11.19
C PRO A 31 -8.08 -10.16 -10.52
N GLN A 32 -8.23 -10.29 -9.21
CA GLN A 32 -7.43 -11.24 -8.45
C GLN A 32 -7.85 -12.67 -8.72
N ARG A 33 -6.84 -13.54 -8.85
CA ARG A 33 -7.03 -14.95 -9.16
C ARG A 33 -7.08 -15.80 -7.90
N GLN A 34 -6.49 -15.30 -6.80
CA GLN A 34 -6.48 -16.00 -5.53
C GLN A 34 -7.68 -15.58 -4.71
N GLY A 35 -8.66 -16.46 -4.62
CA GLY A 35 -9.85 -16.16 -3.86
C GLY A 35 -10.72 -15.11 -4.52
N ASP A 36 -11.92 -14.99 -4.04
CA ASP A 36 -12.90 -14.03 -4.54
C ASP A 36 -12.83 -12.78 -3.67
N VAL A 37 -11.75 -12.00 -3.85
CA VAL A 37 -11.41 -10.89 -2.99
C VAL A 37 -11.63 -9.56 -3.71
N ASP A 38 -12.40 -8.67 -3.08
CA ASP A 38 -12.65 -7.33 -3.60
C ASP A 38 -11.44 -6.44 -3.36
N MET A 39 -10.85 -5.90 -4.44
CA MET A 39 -9.71 -5.02 -4.36
C MET A 39 -9.96 -3.74 -3.57
N ASP A 40 -11.19 -3.23 -3.59
CA ASP A 40 -11.51 -1.95 -2.97
C ASP A 40 -11.66 -2.07 -1.45
N THR A 41 -12.22 -3.18 -0.96
CA THR A 41 -12.50 -3.36 0.46
C THR A 41 -11.45 -4.18 1.19
N VAL A 42 -10.79 -5.11 0.50
CA VAL A 42 -9.77 -5.98 1.09
C VAL A 42 -8.36 -5.59 0.66
N GLY A 43 -8.18 -5.36 -0.65
CA GLY A 43 -6.89 -4.93 -1.16
C GLY A 43 -6.35 -5.80 -2.28
N VAL A 44 -5.07 -5.53 -2.61
CA VAL A 44 -4.35 -6.17 -3.71
C VAL A 44 -3.34 -7.15 -3.14
N CYS A 45 -3.27 -8.34 -3.73
CA CYS A 45 -2.35 -9.39 -3.30
C CYS A 45 -0.89 -8.98 -3.53
N VAL A 46 0.00 -9.37 -2.61
CA VAL A 46 1.43 -9.08 -2.70
C VAL A 46 2.03 -9.52 -4.04
N SER A 47 1.57 -10.65 -4.58
CA SER A 47 2.10 -11.18 -5.85
C SER A 47 1.82 -10.22 -7.01
N GLN A 48 0.67 -9.56 -7.01
CA GLN A 48 0.34 -8.60 -8.06
C GLN A 48 1.19 -7.32 -7.96
N VAL A 49 1.43 -6.86 -6.74
CA VAL A 49 2.31 -5.71 -6.51
C VAL A 49 3.74 -6.05 -6.96
N THR A 50 4.21 -7.24 -6.61
CA THR A 50 5.54 -7.73 -6.98
C THR A 50 5.70 -7.78 -8.50
N GLU A 51 4.72 -8.33 -9.18
CA GLU A 51 4.73 -8.45 -10.64
C GLU A 51 4.73 -7.08 -11.30
N LYS A 52 3.90 -6.15 -10.80
CA LYS A 52 3.80 -4.81 -11.39
C LYS A 52 5.07 -4.00 -11.20
N LEU A 53 5.73 -4.13 -10.05
CA LEU A 53 7.01 -3.46 -9.80
C LEU A 53 8.17 -4.12 -10.56
N ASP A 54 7.99 -5.36 -11.00
CA ASP A 54 9.04 -6.15 -11.64
C ASP A 54 10.29 -6.19 -10.77
N MET A 55 10.11 -6.51 -9.49
CA MET A 55 11.18 -6.55 -8.50
C MET A 55 11.12 -7.87 -7.76
N ASN A 56 12.16 -8.12 -6.97
CA ASN A 56 12.24 -9.29 -6.10
C ASN A 56 11.13 -9.21 -5.03
N GLN A 57 10.41 -10.31 -4.81
CA GLN A 57 9.32 -10.35 -3.84
C GLN A 57 9.78 -10.02 -2.42
N SER A 58 10.98 -10.43 -2.05
CA SER A 58 11.55 -10.12 -0.74
C SER A 58 11.66 -8.60 -0.53
N THR A 59 12.14 -7.89 -1.55
CA THR A 59 12.25 -6.42 -1.50
C THR A 59 10.87 -5.77 -1.44
N VAL A 60 9.93 -6.24 -2.27
CA VAL A 60 8.56 -5.71 -2.30
C VAL A 60 7.88 -5.92 -0.94
N SER A 61 8.05 -7.09 -0.34
CA SER A 61 7.51 -7.38 1.00
C SER A 61 8.09 -6.43 2.05
N GLN A 62 9.36 -6.08 1.96
CA GLN A 62 9.98 -5.09 2.85
C GLN A 62 9.37 -3.71 2.65
N TYR A 63 9.15 -3.29 1.41
CA TYR A 63 8.52 -2.00 1.10
C TYR A 63 7.10 -1.93 1.67
N LEU A 64 6.32 -3.00 1.49
CA LEU A 64 4.97 -3.07 2.03
C LEU A 64 4.98 -3.03 3.56
N SER A 65 5.94 -3.70 4.18
CA SER A 65 6.11 -3.67 5.63
C SER A 65 6.43 -2.25 6.13
N ILE A 66 7.28 -1.53 5.42
CA ILE A 66 7.63 -0.14 5.79
C ILE A 66 6.38 0.75 5.72
N LEU A 67 5.60 0.64 4.65
CA LEU A 67 4.37 1.41 4.50
C LEU A 67 3.33 1.05 5.56
N GLN A 68 3.21 -0.24 5.88
CA GLN A 68 2.28 -0.71 6.90
C GLN A 68 2.65 -0.19 8.28
N ARG A 69 3.93 -0.26 8.64
CA ARG A 69 4.40 0.24 9.93
C ARG A 69 4.23 1.75 10.06
N ALA A 70 4.32 2.48 8.96
CA ALA A 70 4.05 3.92 8.96
C ALA A 70 2.56 4.23 9.04
N GLY A 71 1.69 3.23 8.97
CA GLY A 71 0.25 3.40 9.07
C GLY A 71 -0.42 3.80 7.76
N LEU A 72 0.30 3.78 6.63
CA LEU A 72 -0.24 4.25 5.35
C LEU A 72 -1.03 3.20 4.59
N ILE A 73 -0.84 1.93 4.91
CA ILE A 73 -1.60 0.84 4.30
C ILE A 73 -2.04 -0.15 5.37
N HIS A 74 -3.11 -0.86 5.06
CA HIS A 74 -3.61 -1.99 5.86
C HIS A 74 -3.27 -3.29 5.16
N ALA A 75 -2.93 -4.31 5.94
CA ALA A 75 -2.71 -5.66 5.46
C ALA A 75 -3.82 -6.57 5.98
N THR A 76 -4.40 -7.39 5.12
CA THR A 76 -5.43 -8.36 5.48
C THR A 76 -4.98 -9.73 5.00
N ARG A 77 -4.90 -10.69 5.92
CA ARG A 77 -4.53 -12.06 5.58
C ARG A 77 -5.77 -12.93 5.46
N ILE A 78 -5.90 -13.57 4.30
CA ILE A 78 -6.98 -14.53 4.04
C ILE A 78 -6.32 -15.81 3.55
N GLY A 79 -6.41 -16.87 4.36
CA GLY A 79 -5.70 -18.12 4.10
C GLY A 79 -4.19 -17.87 4.08
N LYS A 80 -3.53 -18.25 3.00
CA LYS A 80 -2.08 -18.08 2.84
C LYS A 80 -1.70 -16.81 2.06
N TRP A 81 -2.69 -15.97 1.72
CA TRP A 81 -2.47 -14.78 0.92
C TRP A 81 -2.63 -13.52 1.75
N THR A 82 -1.78 -12.51 1.53
CA THR A 82 -1.88 -11.20 2.17
C THR A 82 -2.25 -10.16 1.13
N TYR A 83 -3.23 -9.33 1.48
CA TYR A 83 -3.78 -8.29 0.60
C TYR A 83 -3.54 -6.94 1.25
N TYR A 84 -3.28 -5.92 0.43
CA TYR A 84 -2.92 -4.59 0.91
C TYR A 84 -3.85 -3.54 0.31
N ARG A 85 -4.29 -2.59 1.14
CA ARG A 85 -5.06 -1.43 0.70
C ARG A 85 -4.60 -0.18 1.44
N ARG A 86 -4.85 0.98 0.85
CA ARG A 86 -4.48 2.24 1.48
C ARG A 86 -5.29 2.45 2.75
N ASN A 87 -4.67 3.11 3.74
CA ASN A 87 -5.35 3.60 4.92
C ASN A 87 -5.84 5.02 4.61
N GLU A 88 -7.09 5.16 4.16
CA GLU A 88 -7.63 6.43 3.71
C GLU A 88 -7.68 7.47 4.81
N GLU A 89 -8.00 7.07 6.05
CA GLU A 89 -8.02 7.97 7.20
C GLU A 89 -6.65 8.61 7.43
N GLU A 90 -5.60 7.80 7.43
CA GLU A 90 -4.25 8.29 7.67
C GLU A 90 -3.74 9.16 6.53
N ILE A 91 -4.06 8.79 5.28
CA ILE A 91 -3.68 9.59 4.12
C ILE A 91 -4.34 10.98 4.21
N LYS A 92 -5.62 11.03 4.57
CA LYS A 92 -6.32 12.30 4.75
C LYS A 92 -5.72 13.11 5.89
N ARG A 93 -5.38 12.47 7.00
CA ARG A 93 -4.78 13.13 8.15
C ARG A 93 -3.45 13.78 7.77
N ILE A 94 -2.57 13.05 7.08
CA ILE A 94 -1.26 13.59 6.73
C ILE A 94 -1.38 14.68 5.68
N GLY A 95 -2.33 14.56 4.74
CA GLY A 95 -2.61 15.61 3.76
C GLY A 95 -3.06 16.90 4.43
N SER A 96 -3.97 16.78 5.40
CA SER A 96 -4.43 17.92 6.18
C SER A 96 -3.31 18.55 6.99
N PHE A 97 -2.47 17.72 7.61
CA PHE A 97 -1.30 18.18 8.35
C PHE A 97 -0.38 19.00 7.46
N MET A 98 -0.07 18.48 6.27
CA MET A 98 0.80 19.17 5.33
C MET A 98 0.21 20.53 4.93
N TYR A 99 -1.07 20.57 4.65
CA TYR A 99 -1.73 21.80 4.22
C TYR A 99 -1.82 22.84 5.31
N LYS A 100 -2.18 22.42 6.53
CA LYS A 100 -2.46 23.34 7.63
C LYS A 100 -1.24 23.70 8.48
N GLU A 101 -0.29 22.77 8.64
CA GLU A 101 0.82 22.94 9.57
C GLU A 101 2.15 23.24 8.88
N LEU A 102 2.32 22.83 7.65
CA LEU A 102 3.54 23.10 6.89
C LEU A 102 3.31 24.15 5.82
#